data_50015963170c6ccc6ae355c4ce0c7970
#
_entry.id   50015963170c6ccc6ae355c4ce0c7970
#
_cell.length_a   1.000
_cell.length_b   1.000
_cell.length_c   1.000
_cell.angle_alpha   90.00
_cell.angle_beta   90.00
_cell.angle_gamma   90.00
#
_symmetry.space_group_name_H-M   'P 1'
#
loop_
_entity.id
_entity.type
_entity.pdbx_description
1 polymer ?
#
loop_
_entity_poly.entity_id
_entity_poly.type
_entity_poly.pdbx_seq_one_letter_code
_entity_poly.pdbx_strand_id
1 'polypeptide(L)'
;MRALHAAGWETIEVPPADDCPDGVFVEDTVVMYGERAVVTRPGADERKPETAATASVLRGLGYDVVTIESPGTLDGGDVLKHDGTIWVGLGGRTNQAGIDQLAAHLEPYGARVVAVPLTKVLHLKSAVTALPDGTVVGYEPLVDDPGVWPSFLAVPEEPGAHVVLLGDDRVLMSAGAPRSRELFEERGLEVVAVDIGEYEKLEGCVTCLSVRLRHTP
;
A
#
# COMPACT_ATOMS: atom_id res chain seq x y z
N MET A 1 2.50 6.46 14.40
CA MET A 1 1.84 7.77 14.62
C MET A 1 2.82 8.92 14.84
N ARG A 2 3.72 8.94 15.83
CA ARG A 2 4.62 10.09 16.09
C ARG A 2 5.37 10.60 14.85
N ALA A 3 5.90 9.70 14.01
CA ALA A 3 6.62 10.07 12.79
C ALA A 3 5.69 10.75 11.75
N LEU A 4 4.45 10.29 11.62
CA LEU A 4 3.45 10.91 10.74
C LEU A 4 3.09 12.33 11.23
N HIS A 5 2.83 12.50 12.54
CA HIS A 5 2.56 13.82 13.11
C HIS A 5 3.74 14.79 12.95
N ALA A 6 4.99 14.31 13.15
CA ALA A 6 6.18 15.13 12.94
C ALA A 6 6.35 15.55 11.45
N ALA A 7 5.83 14.76 10.52
CA ALA A 7 5.78 15.08 9.11
C ALA A 7 4.56 15.93 8.68
N GLY A 8 3.73 16.37 9.64
CA GLY A 8 2.57 17.23 9.38
C GLY A 8 1.27 16.50 9.04
N TRP A 9 1.22 15.16 9.18
CA TRP A 9 0.00 14.39 8.95
C TRP A 9 -0.86 14.36 10.21
N GLU A 10 -2.16 14.52 10.03
CA GLU A 10 -3.15 14.15 11.04
C GLU A 10 -3.45 12.64 10.94
N THR A 11 -3.79 12.00 12.05
CA THR A 11 -4.11 10.57 12.08
C THR A 11 -5.48 10.34 12.69
N ILE A 12 -6.23 9.43 12.08
CA ILE A 12 -7.52 8.95 12.57
C ILE A 12 -7.34 7.45 12.86
N GLU A 13 -7.67 7.03 14.05
CA GLU A 13 -7.64 5.62 14.41
C GLU A 13 -8.91 4.93 13.90
N VAL A 14 -8.72 3.83 13.17
CA VAL A 14 -9.82 2.93 12.81
C VAL A 14 -10.13 2.06 14.03
N PRO A 15 -11.40 1.86 14.40
CA PRO A 15 -11.75 0.93 15.47
C PRO A 15 -11.11 -0.44 15.29
N PRO A 16 -10.59 -1.07 16.35
CA PRO A 16 -9.90 -2.34 16.25
C PRO A 16 -10.84 -3.46 15.76
N ALA A 17 -10.26 -4.42 15.05
CA ALA A 17 -10.92 -5.65 14.63
C ALA A 17 -10.38 -6.81 15.48
N ASP A 18 -10.81 -6.90 16.75
CA ASP A 18 -10.23 -7.77 17.76
C ASP A 18 -10.32 -9.27 17.41
N ASP A 19 -11.30 -9.65 16.59
CA ASP A 19 -11.47 -11.04 16.11
C ASP A 19 -10.63 -11.34 14.85
N CYS A 20 -9.89 -10.35 14.31
CA CYS A 20 -9.08 -10.47 13.10
C CYS A 20 -7.60 -10.39 13.47
N PRO A 21 -6.81 -11.47 13.32
CA PRO A 21 -5.40 -11.48 13.74
C PRO A 21 -4.54 -10.44 13.00
N ASP A 22 -4.89 -10.12 11.76
CA ASP A 22 -4.16 -9.18 10.90
C ASP A 22 -4.81 -7.77 10.87
N GLY A 23 -5.78 -7.49 11.76
CA GLY A 23 -6.54 -6.24 11.76
C GLY A 23 -5.73 -4.96 11.93
N VAL A 24 -4.47 -5.05 12.38
CA VAL A 24 -3.52 -3.94 12.43
C VAL A 24 -3.06 -3.47 11.04
N PHE A 25 -3.14 -4.34 10.02
CA PHE A 25 -2.70 -4.05 8.65
C PHE A 25 -3.83 -3.40 7.84
N VAL A 26 -4.21 -2.20 8.29
CA VAL A 26 -5.37 -1.45 7.75
C VAL A 26 -5.26 -1.12 6.26
N GLU A 27 -4.05 -1.12 5.69
CA GLU A 27 -3.83 -0.85 4.27
C GLU A 27 -4.61 -1.79 3.36
N ASP A 28 -4.80 -3.06 3.77
CA ASP A 28 -5.46 -4.07 2.96
C ASP A 28 -6.97 -3.84 2.81
N THR A 29 -7.55 -2.99 3.64
CA THR A 29 -9.01 -2.80 3.72
C THR A 29 -9.58 -1.86 2.67
N VAL A 30 -8.76 -1.00 2.04
CA VAL A 30 -9.26 0.04 1.11
C VAL A 30 -8.20 0.54 0.15
N VAL A 31 -8.61 0.87 -1.07
CA VAL A 31 -7.81 1.60 -2.07
C VAL A 31 -8.37 3.00 -2.24
N MET A 32 -7.55 4.02 -1.94
CA MET A 32 -7.93 5.43 -2.13
C MET A 32 -7.47 5.95 -3.49
N TYR A 33 -8.33 6.69 -4.20
CA TYR A 33 -7.98 7.40 -5.43
C TYR A 33 -8.78 8.73 -5.52
N GLY A 34 -8.12 9.84 -5.26
CA GLY A 34 -8.80 11.12 -5.06
C GLY A 34 -9.83 11.03 -3.93
N GLU A 35 -11.06 11.39 -4.21
CA GLU A 35 -12.20 11.30 -3.29
C GLU A 35 -12.90 9.92 -3.31
N ARG A 36 -12.48 9.01 -4.20
CA ARG A 36 -13.00 7.66 -4.30
C ARG A 36 -12.28 6.72 -3.32
N ALA A 37 -13.05 6.00 -2.53
CA ALA A 37 -12.60 4.92 -1.67
C ALA A 37 -13.16 3.59 -2.14
N VAL A 38 -12.33 2.70 -2.66
CA VAL A 38 -12.74 1.35 -3.05
C VAL A 38 -12.43 0.42 -1.88
N VAL A 39 -13.45 0.07 -1.11
CA VAL A 39 -13.35 -0.92 -0.03
C VAL A 39 -13.06 -2.27 -0.65
N THR A 40 -12.04 -2.92 -0.17
CA THR A 40 -11.57 -4.19 -0.69
C THR A 40 -12.49 -5.35 -0.28
N ARG A 41 -12.26 -6.49 -0.90
CA ARG A 41 -12.78 -7.77 -0.46
C ARG A 41 -11.59 -8.72 -0.33
N PRO A 42 -11.02 -8.83 0.89
CA PRO A 42 -9.81 -9.61 1.12
C PRO A 42 -9.90 -11.04 0.58
N GLY A 43 -8.76 -11.52 0.05
CA GLY A 43 -8.63 -12.88 -0.44
C GLY A 43 -8.72 -13.93 0.66
N ALA A 44 -8.31 -13.58 1.89
CA ALA A 44 -8.48 -14.40 3.07
C ALA A 44 -9.84 -14.13 3.73
N ASP A 45 -10.62 -15.19 3.97
CA ASP A 45 -11.98 -15.05 4.51
C ASP A 45 -12.00 -14.45 5.92
N GLU A 46 -11.04 -14.79 6.76
CA GLU A 46 -10.86 -14.29 8.12
C GLU A 46 -10.57 -12.78 8.17
N ARG A 47 -10.07 -12.19 7.10
CA ARG A 47 -9.76 -10.75 7.00
C ARG A 47 -10.91 -9.89 6.49
N LYS A 48 -11.96 -10.51 5.91
CA LYS A 48 -13.09 -9.74 5.34
C LYS A 48 -13.79 -8.83 6.35
N PRO A 49 -13.95 -9.19 7.65
CA PRO A 49 -14.59 -8.30 8.61
C PRO A 49 -13.80 -7.00 8.89
N GLU A 50 -12.47 -6.96 8.65
CA GLU A 50 -11.61 -5.81 8.87
C GLU A 50 -12.06 -4.56 8.08
N THR A 51 -12.69 -4.76 6.92
CA THR A 51 -13.06 -3.67 6.01
C THR A 51 -14.20 -2.78 6.52
N ALA A 52 -15.06 -3.30 7.39
CA ALA A 52 -16.28 -2.61 7.83
C ALA A 52 -15.98 -1.32 8.60
N ALA A 53 -15.01 -1.35 9.52
CA ALA A 53 -14.62 -0.21 10.33
C ALA A 53 -14.00 0.90 9.45
N THR A 54 -13.08 0.55 8.56
CA THR A 54 -12.46 1.50 7.61
C THR A 54 -13.50 2.13 6.70
N ALA A 55 -14.42 1.35 6.14
CA ALA A 55 -15.51 1.87 5.30
C ALA A 55 -16.41 2.86 6.06
N SER A 56 -16.70 2.58 7.34
CA SER A 56 -17.50 3.49 8.19
C SER A 56 -16.79 4.82 8.42
N VAL A 57 -15.50 4.79 8.75
CA VAL A 57 -14.67 6.00 8.95
C VAL A 57 -14.67 6.85 7.67
N LEU A 58 -14.41 6.24 6.50
CA LEU A 58 -14.33 6.97 5.24
C LEU A 58 -15.68 7.58 4.82
N ARG A 59 -16.80 6.90 5.03
CA ARG A 59 -18.13 7.49 4.82
C ARG A 59 -18.37 8.68 5.75
N GLY A 60 -17.96 8.57 7.02
CA GLY A 60 -18.05 9.65 7.99
C GLY A 60 -17.22 10.89 7.62
N LEU A 61 -16.14 10.69 6.85
CA LEU A 61 -15.29 11.76 6.32
C LEU A 61 -15.79 12.33 4.96
N GLY A 62 -16.87 11.79 4.41
CA GLY A 62 -17.48 12.29 3.17
C GLY A 62 -16.91 11.68 1.88
N TYR A 63 -16.07 10.65 1.95
CA TYR A 63 -15.55 9.98 0.76
C TYR A 63 -16.64 9.20 0.01
N ASP A 64 -16.50 9.15 -1.33
CA ASP A 64 -17.35 8.31 -2.19
C ASP A 64 -16.88 6.84 -2.08
N VAL A 65 -17.63 6.06 -1.29
CA VAL A 65 -17.26 4.69 -0.92
C VAL A 65 -18.00 3.67 -1.76
N VAL A 66 -17.23 2.88 -2.52
CA VAL A 66 -17.68 1.72 -3.28
C VAL A 66 -16.98 0.45 -2.77
N THR A 67 -17.41 -0.72 -3.20
CA THR A 67 -16.92 -2.01 -2.64
C THR A 67 -16.63 -3.01 -3.75
N ILE A 68 -15.58 -3.81 -3.58
CA ILE A 68 -15.32 -4.99 -4.42
C ILE A 68 -16.28 -6.10 -4.01
N GLU A 69 -17.03 -6.62 -4.98
CA GLU A 69 -18.06 -7.64 -4.79
C GLU A 69 -17.59 -9.03 -5.25
N SER A 70 -18.21 -10.07 -4.68
CA SER A 70 -17.99 -11.45 -5.15
C SER A 70 -18.30 -11.58 -6.65
N PRO A 71 -17.49 -12.34 -7.45
CA PRO A 71 -16.40 -13.23 -7.04
C PRO A 71 -15.03 -12.53 -6.93
N GLY A 72 -14.94 -11.21 -7.08
CA GLY A 72 -13.70 -10.46 -6.95
C GLY A 72 -13.09 -10.60 -5.57
N THR A 73 -11.76 -10.73 -5.49
CA THR A 73 -10.96 -10.55 -4.28
C THR A 73 -9.88 -9.52 -4.56
N LEU A 74 -9.61 -8.68 -3.58
CA LEU A 74 -8.60 -7.62 -3.66
C LEU A 74 -8.10 -7.30 -2.24
N ASP A 75 -6.78 -7.31 -2.05
CA ASP A 75 -6.13 -6.76 -0.86
C ASP A 75 -5.45 -5.43 -1.23
N GLY A 76 -5.54 -4.41 -0.39
CA GLY A 76 -4.92 -3.11 -0.65
C GLY A 76 -3.40 -3.15 -0.71
N GLY A 77 -2.77 -4.14 -0.08
CA GLY A 77 -1.34 -4.44 -0.18
C GLY A 77 -0.89 -4.81 -1.59
N ASP A 78 -1.80 -5.29 -2.45
CA ASP A 78 -1.51 -5.57 -3.85
C ASP A 78 -1.56 -4.33 -4.75
N VAL A 79 -1.94 -3.15 -4.23
CA VAL A 79 -2.18 -1.97 -5.06
C VAL A 79 -1.08 -0.93 -4.89
N LEU A 80 -0.19 -0.81 -5.88
CA LEU A 80 0.81 0.23 -6.01
C LEU A 80 0.31 1.33 -6.95
N LYS A 81 0.39 2.60 -6.51
CA LYS A 81 -0.12 3.76 -7.28
C LYS A 81 0.98 4.79 -7.47
N HIS A 82 1.17 5.22 -8.70
CA HIS A 82 1.99 6.39 -9.02
C HIS A 82 1.53 7.03 -10.33
N ASP A 83 1.40 8.35 -10.36
CA ASP A 83 1.10 9.18 -11.53
C ASP A 83 -0.04 8.61 -12.43
N GLY A 84 -1.19 8.37 -11.80
CA GLY A 84 -2.38 7.85 -12.49
C GLY A 84 -2.31 6.38 -12.91
N THR A 85 -1.15 5.72 -12.81
CA THR A 85 -1.02 4.29 -13.03
C THR A 85 -1.18 3.53 -11.72
N ILE A 86 -1.95 2.46 -11.77
CA ILE A 86 -2.23 1.56 -10.66
C ILE A 86 -1.79 0.15 -11.07
N TRP A 87 -0.66 -0.32 -10.53
CA TRP A 87 -0.24 -1.70 -10.68
C TRP A 87 -0.88 -2.53 -9.58
N VAL A 88 -1.47 -3.65 -9.97
CA VAL A 88 -2.19 -4.53 -9.04
C VAL A 88 -1.62 -5.93 -9.12
N GLY A 89 -1.14 -6.43 -8.01
CA GLY A 89 -0.65 -7.80 -7.88
C GLY A 89 -1.75 -8.81 -8.17
N LEU A 90 -1.52 -9.69 -9.14
CA LEU A 90 -2.39 -10.83 -9.46
C LEU A 90 -1.76 -12.08 -8.88
N GLY A 91 -2.28 -12.55 -7.75
CA GLY A 91 -1.69 -13.63 -6.97
C GLY A 91 -2.67 -14.33 -6.05
N GLY A 92 -2.18 -14.84 -4.90
CA GLY A 92 -2.99 -15.61 -3.96
C GLY A 92 -4.11 -14.84 -3.28
N ARG A 93 -3.98 -13.52 -3.11
CA ARG A 93 -4.92 -12.66 -2.40
C ARG A 93 -5.84 -11.87 -3.33
N THR A 94 -5.34 -11.44 -4.48
CA THR A 94 -6.10 -10.65 -5.45
C THR A 94 -6.28 -11.45 -6.74
N ASN A 95 -7.51 -11.55 -7.21
CA ASN A 95 -7.86 -12.24 -8.44
C ASN A 95 -8.21 -11.26 -9.58
N GLN A 96 -8.29 -11.77 -10.81
CA GLN A 96 -8.61 -10.96 -11.98
C GLN A 96 -9.95 -10.22 -11.85
N ALA A 97 -10.97 -10.86 -11.29
CA ALA A 97 -12.28 -10.23 -11.10
C ALA A 97 -12.24 -9.05 -10.12
N GLY A 98 -11.36 -9.07 -9.11
CA GLY A 98 -11.10 -7.94 -8.22
C GLY A 98 -10.39 -6.79 -8.95
N ILE A 99 -9.41 -7.11 -9.79
CA ILE A 99 -8.69 -6.12 -10.62
C ILE A 99 -9.65 -5.45 -11.61
N ASP A 100 -10.49 -6.24 -12.30
CA ASP A 100 -11.46 -5.72 -13.26
C ASP A 100 -12.47 -4.77 -12.61
N GLN A 101 -12.94 -5.09 -11.39
CA GLN A 101 -13.81 -4.22 -10.61
C GLN A 101 -13.08 -2.95 -10.16
N LEU A 102 -11.84 -3.05 -9.70
CA LEU A 102 -11.03 -1.88 -9.35
C LEU A 102 -10.88 -0.95 -10.55
N ALA A 103 -10.57 -1.51 -11.74
CA ALA A 103 -10.48 -0.76 -12.98
C ALA A 103 -11.81 -0.05 -13.31
N ALA A 104 -12.93 -0.77 -13.27
CA ALA A 104 -14.24 -0.20 -13.51
C ALA A 104 -14.59 0.96 -12.55
N HIS A 105 -14.11 0.92 -11.31
CA HIS A 105 -14.32 1.98 -10.33
C HIS A 105 -13.38 3.18 -10.51
N LEU A 106 -12.16 3.01 -11.04
CA LEU A 106 -11.13 4.05 -11.01
C LEU A 106 -10.77 4.62 -12.40
N GLU A 107 -10.92 3.87 -13.49
CA GLU A 107 -10.66 4.36 -14.86
C GLU A 107 -11.53 5.57 -15.25
N PRO A 108 -12.82 5.68 -14.83
CA PRO A 108 -13.61 6.88 -15.07
C PRO A 108 -13.03 8.16 -14.43
N TYR A 109 -12.12 8.02 -13.46
CA TYR A 109 -11.40 9.11 -12.80
C TYR A 109 -9.97 9.31 -13.34
N GLY A 110 -9.63 8.67 -14.47
CA GLY A 110 -8.36 8.83 -15.16
C GLY A 110 -7.25 7.86 -14.70
N ALA A 111 -7.57 6.86 -13.88
CA ALA A 111 -6.62 5.82 -13.53
C ALA A 111 -6.36 4.88 -14.72
N ARG A 112 -5.15 4.31 -14.79
CA ARG A 112 -4.80 3.19 -15.66
C ARG A 112 -4.43 1.99 -14.81
N VAL A 113 -5.24 0.95 -14.83
CA VAL A 113 -5.01 -0.27 -14.02
C VAL A 113 -4.23 -1.31 -14.83
N VAL A 114 -3.17 -1.86 -14.22
CA VAL A 114 -2.26 -2.84 -14.83
C VAL A 114 -2.09 -4.01 -13.87
N ALA A 115 -2.46 -5.22 -14.31
CA ALA A 115 -2.23 -6.44 -13.55
C ALA A 115 -0.74 -6.83 -13.60
N VAL A 116 -0.17 -7.21 -12.46
CA VAL A 116 1.21 -7.68 -12.30
C VAL A 116 1.18 -9.08 -11.69
N PRO A 117 1.58 -10.12 -12.43
CA PRO A 117 1.64 -11.48 -11.88
C PRO A 117 2.57 -11.57 -10.65
N LEU A 118 2.11 -12.21 -9.59
CA LEU A 118 2.87 -12.42 -8.35
C LEU A 118 3.02 -13.91 -8.06
N THR A 119 4.26 -14.33 -7.79
CA THR A 119 4.58 -15.70 -7.41
C THR A 119 5.50 -15.80 -6.18
N LYS A 120 6.23 -14.72 -5.86
CA LYS A 120 7.28 -14.74 -4.83
C LYS A 120 6.86 -14.17 -3.47
N VAL A 121 5.84 -13.33 -3.46
CA VAL A 121 5.40 -12.60 -2.26
C VAL A 121 3.89 -12.68 -2.07
N LEU A 122 3.44 -12.38 -0.85
CA LEU A 122 2.02 -12.36 -0.51
C LEU A 122 1.28 -11.22 -1.20
N HIS A 123 1.86 -10.01 -1.18
CA HIS A 123 1.32 -8.79 -1.76
C HIS A 123 2.36 -8.08 -2.63
N LEU A 124 1.93 -7.34 -3.66
CA LEU A 124 2.83 -6.56 -4.51
C LEU A 124 3.71 -5.60 -3.69
N LYS A 125 3.14 -4.91 -2.70
CA LYS A 125 3.89 -3.97 -1.85
C LYS A 125 4.78 -4.63 -0.81
N SER A 126 4.78 -5.96 -0.70
CA SER A 126 5.83 -6.70 0.01
C SER A 126 7.11 -6.84 -0.84
N ALA A 127 7.03 -6.65 -2.16
CA ALA A 127 8.20 -6.69 -3.03
C ALA A 127 8.69 -5.30 -3.43
N VAL A 128 7.76 -4.34 -3.64
CA VAL A 128 8.07 -3.05 -4.25
C VAL A 128 7.21 -1.91 -3.69
N THR A 129 7.78 -0.70 -3.68
CA THR A 129 7.03 0.56 -3.51
C THR A 129 7.57 1.61 -4.48
N ALA A 130 6.99 2.81 -4.51
CA ALA A 130 7.44 3.89 -5.39
C ALA A 130 8.03 5.07 -4.58
N LEU A 131 9.12 5.64 -5.05
CA LEU A 131 9.69 6.90 -4.59
C LEU A 131 8.91 8.11 -5.14
N PRO A 132 9.14 9.33 -4.62
CA PRO A 132 8.45 10.53 -5.10
C PRO A 132 8.64 10.82 -6.59
N ASP A 133 9.79 10.48 -7.17
CA ASP A 133 10.12 10.65 -8.59
C ASP A 133 9.52 9.56 -9.50
N GLY A 134 8.78 8.60 -8.92
CA GLY A 134 8.19 7.48 -9.63
C GLY A 134 9.10 6.28 -9.84
N THR A 135 10.35 6.35 -9.41
CA THR A 135 11.23 5.17 -9.40
C THR A 135 10.63 4.12 -8.48
N VAL A 136 10.36 2.94 -9.00
CA VAL A 136 9.92 1.81 -8.19
C VAL A 136 11.14 1.16 -7.54
N VAL A 137 11.11 1.03 -6.23
CA VAL A 137 12.17 0.38 -5.45
C VAL A 137 11.72 -1.01 -5.04
N GLY A 138 12.65 -1.97 -5.05
CA GLY A 138 12.33 -3.33 -4.66
C GLY A 138 13.56 -4.13 -4.24
N TYR A 139 13.34 -5.14 -3.40
CA TYR A 139 14.37 -6.12 -3.09
C TYR A 139 14.35 -7.21 -4.17
N GLU A 140 15.34 -7.17 -5.06
CA GLU A 140 15.35 -7.94 -6.32
C GLU A 140 15.02 -9.45 -6.16
N PRO A 141 15.48 -10.15 -5.11
CA PRO A 141 15.12 -11.56 -4.92
C PRO A 141 13.61 -11.82 -4.80
N LEU A 142 12.83 -10.84 -4.32
CA LEU A 142 11.39 -10.93 -4.13
C LEU A 142 10.58 -10.34 -5.29
N VAL A 143 11.23 -9.71 -6.28
CA VAL A 143 10.57 -9.13 -7.45
C VAL A 143 10.47 -10.16 -8.57
N ASP A 144 9.26 -10.41 -9.08
CA ASP A 144 9.06 -11.39 -10.17
C ASP A 144 9.66 -10.89 -11.48
N ASP A 145 9.30 -9.68 -11.90
CA ASP A 145 9.80 -9.04 -13.12
C ASP A 145 10.03 -7.53 -12.91
N PRO A 146 11.28 -7.07 -12.74
CA PRO A 146 11.60 -5.65 -12.65
C PRO A 146 11.27 -4.83 -13.91
N GLY A 147 11.16 -5.49 -15.08
CA GLY A 147 10.87 -4.84 -16.37
C GLY A 147 9.44 -4.32 -16.50
N VAL A 148 8.56 -4.61 -15.54
CA VAL A 148 7.18 -4.08 -15.51
C VAL A 148 7.17 -2.56 -15.34
N TRP A 149 8.17 -2.00 -14.66
CA TRP A 149 8.22 -0.57 -14.33
C TRP A 149 9.18 0.20 -15.25
N PRO A 150 8.80 1.42 -15.66
CA PRO A 150 9.67 2.28 -16.48
C PRO A 150 11.02 2.61 -15.82
N SER A 151 11.04 2.70 -14.49
CA SER A 151 12.23 2.93 -13.67
C SER A 151 12.18 2.00 -12.46
N PHE A 152 13.22 1.17 -12.31
CA PHE A 152 13.37 0.26 -11.17
C PHE A 152 14.74 0.45 -10.52
N LEU A 153 14.76 0.46 -9.18
CA LEU A 153 15.96 0.54 -8.37
C LEU A 153 15.97 -0.61 -7.35
N ALA A 154 16.94 -1.51 -7.49
CA ALA A 154 17.16 -2.55 -6.50
C ALA A 154 17.71 -1.97 -5.21
N VAL A 155 17.11 -2.35 -4.07
CA VAL A 155 17.59 -2.00 -2.73
C VAL A 155 18.39 -3.15 -2.12
N PRO A 156 19.39 -2.84 -1.28
CA PRO A 156 20.30 -3.85 -0.72
C PRO A 156 19.69 -4.68 0.42
N GLU A 157 18.52 -4.27 0.94
CA GLU A 157 17.86 -4.90 2.09
C GLU A 157 16.36 -4.99 1.86
N GLU A 158 15.73 -6.10 2.25
CA GLU A 158 14.31 -6.33 2.04
C GLU A 158 13.43 -5.22 2.64
N PRO A 159 13.60 -4.78 3.92
CA PRO A 159 12.77 -3.72 4.49
C PRO A 159 12.93 -2.36 3.79
N GLY A 160 14.02 -2.18 3.02
CA GLY A 160 14.26 -0.99 2.20
C GLY A 160 13.33 -0.88 0.98
N ALA A 161 12.69 -1.98 0.57
CA ALA A 161 11.71 -1.96 -0.51
C ALA A 161 10.40 -1.26 -0.11
N HIS A 162 10.21 -0.98 1.16
CA HIS A 162 8.95 -0.49 1.71
C HIS A 162 9.08 0.96 2.16
N VAL A 163 8.50 1.89 1.39
CA VAL A 163 8.48 3.31 1.74
C VAL A 163 7.06 3.86 1.72
N VAL A 164 6.80 4.81 2.62
CA VAL A 164 5.59 5.63 2.63
C VAL A 164 5.98 7.07 2.30
N LEU A 165 5.38 7.63 1.26
CA LEU A 165 5.61 9.02 0.87
C LEU A 165 4.94 9.95 1.89
N LEU A 166 5.73 10.80 2.54
CA LEU A 166 5.26 11.76 3.54
C LEU A 166 4.92 13.15 2.95
N GLY A 167 5.25 13.37 1.70
CA GLY A 167 5.13 14.64 0.98
C GLY A 167 6.51 15.17 0.58
N ASP A 168 6.56 15.96 -0.49
CA ASP A 168 7.79 16.44 -1.10
C ASP A 168 8.78 15.26 -1.32
N ASP A 169 10.05 15.46 -1.03
CA ASP A 169 11.10 14.42 -1.14
C ASP A 169 11.28 13.63 0.18
N ARG A 170 10.26 13.56 1.05
CA ARG A 170 10.31 12.83 2.32
C ARG A 170 9.67 11.46 2.24
N VAL A 171 10.37 10.47 2.79
CA VAL A 171 9.90 9.08 2.87
C VAL A 171 10.03 8.52 4.28
N LEU A 172 9.06 7.70 4.68
CA LEU A 172 9.09 6.89 5.90
C LEU A 172 9.47 5.46 5.54
N MET A 173 10.39 4.86 6.26
CA MET A 173 10.80 3.48 6.07
C MET A 173 11.15 2.79 7.40
N SER A 174 11.39 1.48 7.35
CA SER A 174 11.90 0.73 8.51
C SER A 174 13.33 1.14 8.86
N ALA A 175 13.62 1.23 10.16
CA ALA A 175 14.99 1.38 10.67
C ALA A 175 15.85 0.12 10.44
N GLY A 176 15.24 -1.01 10.10
CA GLY A 176 15.91 -2.28 9.80
C GLY A 176 16.71 -2.30 8.50
N ALA A 177 16.67 -1.22 7.68
CA ALA A 177 17.35 -1.16 6.39
C ALA A 177 18.31 0.05 6.26
N PRO A 178 19.40 0.09 7.04
CA PRO A 178 20.30 1.25 7.08
C PRO A 178 21.01 1.55 5.76
N ARG A 179 21.39 0.53 4.97
CA ARG A 179 22.06 0.72 3.68
C ARG A 179 21.09 1.26 2.62
N SER A 180 19.83 0.82 2.66
CA SER A 180 18.77 1.35 1.79
C SER A 180 18.44 2.80 2.15
N ARG A 181 18.49 3.14 3.45
CA ARG A 181 18.38 4.52 3.91
C ARG A 181 19.49 5.40 3.32
N GLU A 182 20.75 5.00 3.43
CA GLU A 182 21.89 5.72 2.85
C GLU A 182 21.70 5.94 1.34
N LEU A 183 21.28 4.90 0.61
CA LEU A 183 20.96 4.97 -0.83
C LEU A 183 19.91 6.03 -1.15
N PHE A 184 18.86 6.15 -0.33
CA PHE A 184 17.82 7.16 -0.53
C PHE A 184 18.29 8.56 -0.17
N GLU A 185 19.06 8.73 0.91
CA GLU A 185 19.68 10.02 1.30
C GLU A 185 20.66 10.52 0.22
N GLU A 186 21.47 9.63 -0.39
CA GLU A 186 22.34 9.95 -1.53
C GLU A 186 21.55 10.40 -2.78
N ARG A 187 20.30 9.98 -2.93
CA ARG A 187 19.39 10.43 -3.99
C ARG A 187 18.68 11.75 -3.65
N GLY A 188 18.99 12.35 -2.50
CA GLY A 188 18.43 13.63 -2.07
C GLY A 188 17.12 13.53 -1.30
N LEU A 189 16.69 12.33 -0.89
CA LEU A 189 15.47 12.15 -0.10
C LEU A 189 15.75 12.42 1.40
N GLU A 190 14.79 13.03 2.06
CA GLU A 190 14.75 13.10 3.52
C GLU A 190 14.12 11.80 4.06
N VAL A 191 14.89 11.00 4.78
CA VAL A 191 14.46 9.69 5.26
C VAL A 191 14.08 9.71 6.73
N VAL A 192 12.84 9.39 7.04
CA VAL A 192 12.33 9.16 8.39
C VAL A 192 12.33 7.67 8.66
N ALA A 193 13.27 7.19 9.47
CA ALA A 193 13.35 5.77 9.84
C ALA A 193 12.60 5.51 11.15
N VAL A 194 11.81 4.42 11.19
CA VAL A 194 11.04 4.00 12.37
C VAL A 194 11.28 2.52 12.67
N ASP A 195 11.31 2.20 13.95
CA ASP A 195 11.34 0.80 14.39
C ASP A 195 9.93 0.20 14.30
N ILE A 196 9.81 -0.83 13.48
CA ILE A 196 8.58 -1.62 13.28
C ILE A 196 8.86 -3.13 13.43
N GLY A 197 9.96 -3.49 14.10
CA GLY A 197 10.43 -4.88 14.18
C GLY A 197 9.41 -5.88 14.71
N GLU A 198 8.45 -5.46 15.55
CA GLU A 198 7.37 -6.35 15.99
C GLU A 198 6.36 -6.66 14.86
N TYR A 199 6.11 -5.70 13.96
CA TYR A 199 5.24 -5.92 12.80
C TYR A 199 5.95 -6.73 11.71
N GLU A 200 7.27 -6.54 11.54
CA GLU A 200 8.08 -7.32 10.59
C GLU A 200 8.09 -8.82 10.93
N LYS A 201 7.95 -9.18 12.20
CA LYS A 201 7.77 -10.60 12.62
C LYS A 201 6.46 -11.21 12.12
N LEU A 202 5.49 -10.40 11.76
CA LEU A 202 4.20 -10.78 11.17
C LEU A 202 4.18 -10.51 9.65
N GLU A 203 5.35 -10.37 9.02
CA GLU A 203 5.51 -10.00 7.60
C GLU A 203 4.91 -8.62 7.24
N GLY A 204 4.66 -7.76 8.25
CA GLY A 204 4.14 -6.41 8.08
C GLY A 204 5.24 -5.41 7.76
N CYS A 205 4.94 -4.42 6.92
CA CYS A 205 5.84 -3.33 6.57
C CYS A 205 5.21 -1.95 6.88
N VAL A 206 5.97 -0.87 6.72
CA VAL A 206 5.49 0.48 7.04
C VAL A 206 4.24 0.88 6.25
N THR A 207 4.08 0.38 5.02
CA THR A 207 2.90 0.68 4.19
C THR A 207 1.64 0.05 4.75
N CYS A 208 1.73 -1.16 5.30
CA CYS A 208 0.59 -1.93 5.82
C CYS A 208 -0.14 -1.23 6.97
N LEU A 209 0.57 -0.38 7.72
CA LEU A 209 0.12 0.21 8.98
C LEU A 209 -0.74 1.48 8.81
N SER A 210 -1.01 1.94 7.59
CA SER A 210 -1.80 3.14 7.36
C SER A 210 -2.42 3.24 5.97
N VAL A 211 -3.58 3.87 5.90
CA VAL A 211 -4.18 4.36 4.65
C VAL A 211 -3.93 5.87 4.58
N ARG A 212 -3.35 6.35 3.46
CA ARG A 212 -3.02 7.78 3.27
C ARG A 212 -4.14 8.49 2.53
N LEU A 213 -4.79 9.42 3.21
CA LEU A 213 -5.80 10.30 2.63
C LEU A 213 -5.12 11.58 2.18
N ARG A 214 -4.95 11.78 0.86
CA ARG A 214 -4.23 12.92 0.28
C ARG A 214 -5.15 14.05 -0.15
N HIS A 215 -6.44 13.76 -0.25
CA HIS A 215 -7.51 14.71 -0.54
C HIS A 215 -8.57 14.56 0.53
N THR A 216 -9.11 15.69 0.97
CA THR A 216 -10.28 15.73 1.86
C THR A 216 -11.45 16.21 1.01
N PRO A 217 -12.59 15.50 0.99
CA PRO A 217 -13.79 15.93 0.27
C PRO A 217 -14.34 17.25 0.79
#